data_a4463b24d06215da9a3c1b9a9af3edee
#
_entry.id   a4463b24d06215da9a3c1b9a9af3edee
#
_cell.length_a   1.000
_cell.length_b   1.000
_cell.length_c   1.000
_cell.angle_alpha   90.00
_cell.angle_beta   90.00
_cell.angle_gamma   90.00
#
_symmetry.space_group_name_H-M   'P 1'
#
loop_
_entity.id
_entity.type
_entity.pdbx_description
1 polymer ?
#
loop_
_entity_poly.entity_id
_entity_poly.type
_entity_poly.pdbx_seq_one_letter_code
_entity_poly.pdbx_strand_id
1 'polypeptide(L)'
;GIASSLQYSLRLQELVLGIFAVSIGTVILPDLSGLAAEKKYGEFNTMLLQAIKIMALISIPVTFYSLVNGKELITLIYKSKSFDEESVMLTLGEFRYHMIGLLFIALNRIIAPAFYAQKNPKLPTLAGIISFIGNILFALILVLPMSGNGIALALTIASFINTVFLFIFMKKMESMEV
;
A
#
# COMPACT_ATOMS: atom_id res chain seq x y z
N GLY A 1 22.51 -4.05 8.84
CA GLY A 1 22.72 -3.06 7.80
C GLY A 1 21.42 -2.48 7.23
N ILE A 2 21.56 -1.64 6.25
CA ILE A 2 20.43 -0.94 5.60
C ILE A 2 19.45 -1.94 4.97
N ALA A 3 19.95 -2.97 4.30
CA ALA A 3 19.09 -3.98 3.66
C ALA A 3 18.23 -4.73 4.69
N SER A 4 18.82 -5.05 5.84
CA SER A 4 18.09 -5.72 6.93
C SER A 4 17.06 -4.79 7.56
N SER A 5 17.40 -3.52 7.80
CA SER A 5 16.46 -2.56 8.37
C SER A 5 15.28 -2.29 7.43
N LEU A 6 15.50 -2.24 6.12
CA LEU A 6 14.44 -2.12 5.14
C LEU A 6 13.49 -3.32 5.19
N GLN A 7 14.03 -4.53 5.32
CA GLN A 7 13.19 -5.73 5.45
C GLN A 7 12.35 -5.71 6.72
N TYR A 8 12.94 -5.32 7.86
CA TYR A 8 12.19 -5.19 9.11
C TYR A 8 11.09 -4.15 9.01
N SER A 9 11.39 -3.01 8.39
CA SER A 9 10.40 -1.95 8.16
C SER A 9 9.25 -2.44 7.30
N LEU A 10 9.54 -3.13 6.20
CA LEU A 10 8.52 -3.69 5.30
C LEU A 10 7.67 -4.75 5.99
N ARG A 11 8.29 -5.64 6.77
CA ARG A 11 7.55 -6.67 7.52
C ARG A 11 6.59 -6.04 8.53
N LEU A 12 7.02 -4.98 9.20
CA LEU A 12 6.16 -4.28 10.15
C LEU A 12 5.02 -3.58 9.43
N GLN A 13 5.28 -2.96 8.29
CA GLN A 13 4.23 -2.37 7.44
C GLN A 13 3.22 -3.43 7.00
N GLU A 14 3.69 -4.59 6.56
CA GLU A 14 2.84 -5.71 6.15
C GLU A 14 2.00 -6.24 7.32
N LEU A 15 2.57 -6.30 8.52
CA LEU A 15 1.84 -6.72 9.71
C LEU A 15 0.71 -5.76 10.02
N VAL A 16 0.99 -4.45 10.02
CA VAL A 16 -0.01 -3.41 10.26
C VAL A 16 -1.09 -3.44 9.18
N LEU A 17 -0.70 -3.55 7.93
CA LEU A 17 -1.60 -3.61 6.79
C LEU A 17 -2.48 -4.86 6.83
N GLY A 18 -1.89 -6.01 7.20
CA GLY A 18 -2.60 -7.30 7.25
C GLY A 18 -3.73 -7.34 8.27
N ILE A 19 -3.65 -6.55 9.34
CA ILE A 19 -4.70 -6.54 10.36
C ILE A 19 -6.05 -6.11 9.79
N PHE A 20 -6.07 -5.15 8.87
CA PHE A 20 -7.33 -4.62 8.34
C PHE A 20 -7.51 -4.80 6.83
N ALA A 21 -6.45 -4.63 6.02
CA ALA A 21 -6.58 -4.66 4.56
C ALA A 21 -6.93 -6.06 4.03
N VAL A 22 -6.28 -7.09 4.56
CA VAL A 22 -6.54 -8.47 4.17
C VAL A 22 -7.97 -8.87 4.54
N SER A 23 -8.42 -8.50 5.74
CA SER A 23 -9.78 -8.80 6.20
C SER A 23 -10.84 -8.17 5.29
N ILE A 24 -10.69 -6.89 4.98
CA ILE A 24 -11.63 -6.18 4.10
C ILE A 24 -11.61 -6.77 2.69
N GLY A 25 -10.43 -7.00 2.12
CA GLY A 25 -10.29 -7.58 0.79
C GLY A 25 -10.90 -8.98 0.68
N THR A 26 -10.71 -9.82 1.69
CA THR A 26 -11.25 -11.17 1.72
C THR A 26 -12.78 -11.19 1.75
N VAL A 27 -13.40 -10.25 2.46
CA VAL A 27 -14.86 -10.15 2.55
C VAL A 27 -15.45 -9.52 1.29
N ILE A 28 -14.84 -8.46 0.78
CA ILE A 28 -15.42 -7.65 -0.30
C ILE A 28 -15.21 -8.26 -1.68
N LEU A 29 -14.06 -8.88 -1.94
CA LEU A 29 -13.73 -9.36 -3.27
C LEU A 29 -14.72 -10.38 -3.85
N PRO A 30 -15.19 -11.40 -3.09
CA PRO A 30 -16.21 -12.30 -3.61
C PRO A 30 -17.52 -11.60 -3.98
N ASP A 31 -17.95 -10.63 -3.18
CA ASP A 31 -19.17 -9.87 -3.44
C ASP A 31 -19.02 -8.99 -4.70
N LEU A 32 -17.87 -8.34 -4.87
CA LEU A 32 -17.58 -7.59 -6.09
C LEU A 32 -17.58 -8.47 -7.32
N SER A 33 -16.98 -9.67 -7.23
CA SER A 33 -16.93 -10.62 -8.33
C SER A 33 -18.33 -11.08 -8.72
N GLY A 34 -19.21 -11.34 -7.74
CA GLY A 34 -20.60 -11.72 -7.98
C GLY A 34 -21.40 -10.61 -8.67
N LEU A 35 -21.24 -9.37 -8.21
CA LEU A 35 -21.92 -8.22 -8.81
C LEU A 35 -21.44 -7.96 -10.24
N ALA A 36 -20.15 -8.11 -10.51
CA ALA A 36 -19.60 -7.98 -11.86
C ALA A 36 -20.11 -9.07 -12.78
N ALA A 37 -20.20 -10.32 -12.31
CA ALA A 37 -20.73 -11.44 -13.08
C ALA A 37 -22.18 -11.23 -13.47
N GLU A 38 -22.98 -10.62 -12.59
CA GLU A 38 -24.39 -10.30 -12.84
C GLU A 38 -24.57 -8.98 -13.60
N LYS A 39 -23.47 -8.30 -13.96
CA LYS A 39 -23.44 -6.99 -14.61
C LYS A 39 -24.17 -5.89 -13.84
N LYS A 40 -24.22 -6.02 -12.53
CA LYS A 40 -24.80 -5.00 -11.63
C LYS A 40 -23.75 -3.95 -11.27
N TYR A 41 -23.33 -3.16 -12.26
CA TYR A 41 -22.23 -2.24 -12.11
C TYR A 41 -22.51 -1.05 -11.17
N GLY A 42 -23.77 -0.64 -11.06
CA GLY A 42 -24.17 0.39 -10.10
C GLY A 42 -23.92 -0.04 -8.65
N GLU A 43 -24.33 -1.26 -8.29
CA GLU A 43 -24.09 -1.83 -6.98
C GLU A 43 -22.60 -2.16 -6.78
N PHE A 44 -21.91 -2.62 -7.82
CA PHE A 44 -20.48 -2.86 -7.81
C PHE A 44 -19.71 -1.58 -7.44
N ASN A 45 -20.00 -0.48 -8.11
CA ASN A 45 -19.33 0.79 -7.87
C ASN A 45 -19.64 1.36 -6.49
N THR A 46 -20.88 1.21 -6.01
CA THR A 46 -21.26 1.62 -4.66
C THR A 46 -20.47 0.84 -3.61
N MET A 47 -20.36 -0.46 -3.75
CA MET A 47 -19.61 -1.32 -2.83
C MET A 47 -18.11 -0.99 -2.87
N LEU A 48 -17.54 -0.80 -4.06
CA LEU A 48 -16.14 -0.43 -4.22
C LEU A 48 -15.84 0.91 -3.57
N LEU A 49 -16.70 1.91 -3.78
CA LEU A 49 -16.55 3.22 -3.17
C LEU A 49 -16.60 3.14 -1.63
N GLN A 50 -17.53 2.34 -1.09
CA GLN A 50 -17.59 2.12 0.36
C GLN A 50 -16.32 1.47 0.89
N ALA A 51 -15.79 0.47 0.18
CA ALA A 51 -14.53 -0.18 0.55
C ALA A 51 -13.36 0.80 0.56
N ILE A 52 -13.27 1.66 -0.45
CA ILE A 52 -12.25 2.70 -0.54
C ILE A 52 -12.36 3.67 0.64
N LYS A 53 -13.57 4.12 0.95
CA LYS A 53 -13.82 5.04 2.07
C LYS A 53 -13.46 4.42 3.42
N ILE A 54 -13.85 3.18 3.65
CA ILE A 54 -13.54 2.46 4.90
C ILE A 54 -12.02 2.27 5.02
N MET A 55 -11.37 1.88 3.95
CA MET A 55 -9.92 1.69 3.94
C MET A 55 -9.19 3.01 4.24
N ALA A 56 -9.61 4.11 3.62
CA ALA A 56 -9.05 5.43 3.90
C ALA A 56 -9.29 5.85 5.35
N LEU A 57 -10.50 5.62 5.86
CA LEU A 57 -10.87 5.97 7.23
C LEU A 57 -10.04 5.22 8.27
N ILE A 58 -9.70 3.97 8.01
CA ILE A 58 -8.86 3.16 8.89
C ILE A 58 -7.38 3.50 8.71
N SER A 59 -6.93 3.67 7.47
CA SER A 59 -5.51 3.88 7.14
C SER A 59 -4.97 5.20 7.68
N ILE A 60 -5.77 6.26 7.67
CA ILE A 60 -5.32 7.59 8.12
C ILE A 60 -4.95 7.58 9.61
N PRO A 61 -5.83 7.15 10.55
CA PRO A 61 -5.44 7.07 11.96
C PRO A 61 -4.28 6.11 12.21
N VAL A 62 -4.25 4.97 11.53
CA VAL A 62 -3.15 3.99 11.67
C VAL A 62 -1.83 4.59 11.22
N THR A 63 -1.83 5.36 10.13
CA THR A 63 -0.64 6.05 9.64
C THR A 63 -0.13 7.05 10.68
N PHE A 64 -1.01 7.90 11.22
CA PHE A 64 -0.61 8.86 12.24
C PHE A 64 -0.09 8.18 13.50
N TYR A 65 -0.77 7.15 13.99
CA TYR A 65 -0.30 6.37 15.14
C TYR A 65 1.09 5.80 14.88
N SER A 66 1.32 5.21 13.72
CA SER A 66 2.60 4.60 13.36
C SER A 66 3.72 5.63 13.22
N LEU A 67 3.40 6.83 12.71
CA LEU A 67 4.40 7.91 12.62
C LEU A 67 4.80 8.44 14.00
N VAL A 68 3.85 8.55 14.92
CA VAL A 68 4.11 9.05 16.27
C VAL A 68 4.76 7.99 17.15
N ASN A 69 4.28 6.74 17.10
CA ASN A 69 4.70 5.66 17.99
C ASN A 69 5.55 4.59 17.29
N GLY A 70 6.13 4.92 16.14
CA GLY A 70 6.92 3.96 15.37
C GLY A 70 8.11 3.40 16.13
N LYS A 71 8.80 4.22 16.93
CA LYS A 71 9.94 3.78 17.73
C LYS A 71 9.53 2.74 18.76
N GLU A 72 8.42 2.96 19.45
CA GLU A 72 7.88 2.05 20.45
C GLU A 72 7.46 0.72 19.80
N LEU A 73 6.83 0.77 18.65
CA LEU A 73 6.44 -0.43 17.91
C LEU A 73 7.64 -1.27 17.49
N ILE A 74 8.66 -0.63 16.92
CA ILE A 74 9.88 -1.32 16.48
C ILE A 74 10.62 -1.90 17.68
N THR A 75 10.74 -1.14 18.76
CA THR A 75 11.40 -1.59 19.98
C THR A 75 10.67 -2.78 20.61
N LEU A 76 9.34 -2.71 20.66
CA LEU A 76 8.53 -3.79 21.24
C LEU A 76 8.68 -5.11 20.46
N ILE A 77 8.70 -5.04 19.13
CA ILE A 77 8.64 -6.22 18.27
C ILE A 77 10.04 -6.78 17.98
N TYR A 78 11.02 -5.92 17.72
CA TYR A 78 12.31 -6.32 17.16
C TYR A 78 13.50 -6.14 18.09
N LYS A 79 13.42 -5.38 19.17
CA LYS A 79 14.60 -5.09 20.00
C LYS A 79 15.16 -6.36 20.63
N SER A 80 16.45 -6.62 20.38
CA SER A 80 17.20 -7.76 20.90
C SER A 80 18.69 -7.39 20.98
N LYS A 81 19.52 -8.31 21.44
CA LYS A 81 20.98 -8.10 21.48
C LYS A 81 21.58 -7.83 20.11
N SER A 82 21.04 -8.48 19.06
CA SER A 82 21.50 -8.30 17.69
C SER A 82 20.77 -7.15 16.98
N PHE A 83 19.66 -6.66 17.54
CA PHE A 83 18.90 -5.50 17.04
C PHE A 83 19.00 -4.38 18.07
N ASP A 84 20.09 -3.62 17.98
CA ASP A 84 20.44 -2.57 18.93
C ASP A 84 19.75 -1.24 18.65
N GLU A 85 20.10 -0.22 19.42
CA GLU A 85 19.52 1.12 19.29
C GLU A 85 19.78 1.74 17.92
N GLU A 86 20.95 1.51 17.33
CA GLU A 86 21.27 1.98 15.97
C GLU A 86 20.37 1.35 14.94
N SER A 87 20.13 0.03 15.05
CA SER A 87 19.21 -0.70 14.18
C SER A 87 17.78 -0.20 14.33
N VAL A 88 17.35 0.12 15.55
CA VAL A 88 16.03 0.71 15.82
C VAL A 88 15.90 2.04 15.10
N MET A 89 16.90 2.91 15.18
CA MET A 89 16.85 4.24 14.57
C MET A 89 16.85 4.17 13.04
N LEU A 90 17.64 3.27 12.45
CA LEU A 90 17.63 3.05 10.99
C LEU A 90 16.25 2.57 10.52
N THR A 91 15.71 1.57 11.19
CA THR A 91 14.41 1.01 10.87
C THR A 91 13.30 2.03 11.06
N LEU A 92 13.39 2.86 12.10
CA LEU A 92 12.40 3.92 12.37
C LEU A 92 12.31 4.93 11.22
N GLY A 93 13.45 5.41 10.71
CA GLY A 93 13.48 6.34 9.60
C GLY A 93 12.81 5.75 8.36
N GLU A 94 13.20 4.53 8.00
CA GLU A 94 12.63 3.82 6.86
C GLU A 94 11.15 3.51 7.07
N PHE A 95 10.77 3.09 8.27
CA PHE A 95 9.38 2.78 8.63
C PHE A 95 8.48 4.01 8.48
N ARG A 96 8.94 5.18 8.90
CA ARG A 96 8.17 6.42 8.73
C ARG A 96 7.88 6.70 7.26
N TYR A 97 8.87 6.55 6.38
CA TYR A 97 8.66 6.74 4.94
C TYR A 97 7.74 5.65 4.35
N HIS A 98 7.86 4.41 4.79
CA HIS A 98 6.96 3.35 4.36
C HIS A 98 5.51 3.61 4.82
N MET A 99 5.32 4.11 6.04
CA MET A 99 3.97 4.33 6.58
C MET A 99 3.26 5.52 5.95
N ILE A 100 3.98 6.50 5.41
CA ILE A 100 3.37 7.57 4.61
C ILE A 100 2.64 6.98 3.40
N GLY A 101 3.15 5.88 2.84
CA GLY A 101 2.53 5.19 1.70
C GLY A 101 1.47 4.17 2.08
N LEU A 102 1.17 3.97 3.36
CA LEU A 102 0.24 2.92 3.79
C LEU A 102 -1.14 3.04 3.14
N LEU A 103 -1.68 4.26 3.09
CA LEU A 103 -2.98 4.52 2.45
C LEU A 103 -2.99 4.06 0.99
N PHE A 104 -1.95 4.39 0.24
CA PHE A 104 -1.86 4.07 -1.19
C PHE A 104 -1.73 2.56 -1.40
N ILE A 105 -0.92 1.89 -0.59
CA ILE A 105 -0.78 0.43 -0.64
C ILE A 105 -2.11 -0.24 -0.31
N ALA A 106 -2.80 0.23 0.72
CA ALA A 106 -4.10 -0.30 1.12
C ALA A 106 -5.14 -0.12 0.01
N LEU A 107 -5.20 1.05 -0.61
CA LEU A 107 -6.11 1.31 -1.73
C LEU A 107 -5.79 0.42 -2.93
N ASN A 108 -4.52 0.23 -3.24
CA ASN A 108 -4.11 -0.64 -4.35
C ASN A 108 -4.57 -2.09 -4.14
N ARG A 109 -4.57 -2.56 -2.90
CA ARG A 109 -5.01 -3.92 -2.56
C ARG A 109 -6.52 -4.12 -2.70
N ILE A 110 -7.29 -3.06 -2.79
CA ILE A 110 -8.75 -3.12 -3.04
C ILE A 110 -9.06 -2.84 -4.50
N ILE A 111 -8.44 -1.82 -5.09
CA ILE A 111 -8.75 -1.37 -6.44
C ILE A 111 -8.27 -2.37 -7.49
N ALA A 112 -7.07 -2.91 -7.35
CA ALA A 112 -6.56 -3.90 -8.30
C ALA A 112 -7.44 -5.15 -8.38
N PRO A 113 -7.85 -5.78 -7.25
CA PRO A 113 -8.80 -6.88 -7.31
C PRO A 113 -10.15 -6.52 -7.94
N ALA A 114 -10.60 -5.26 -7.83
CA ALA A 114 -11.82 -4.81 -8.48
C ALA A 114 -11.73 -4.90 -10.02
N PHE A 115 -10.57 -4.59 -10.59
CA PHE A 115 -10.31 -4.82 -12.01
C PHE A 115 -10.34 -6.31 -12.37
N TYR A 116 -9.74 -7.15 -11.53
CA TYR A 116 -9.77 -8.60 -11.73
C TYR A 116 -11.20 -9.15 -11.66
N ALA A 117 -12.02 -8.60 -10.75
CA ALA A 117 -13.44 -8.98 -10.63
C ALA A 117 -14.21 -8.68 -11.93
N GLN A 118 -13.82 -7.64 -12.66
CA GLN A 118 -14.40 -7.32 -13.97
C GLN A 118 -13.66 -7.98 -15.14
N LYS A 119 -12.85 -9.01 -14.87
CA LYS A 119 -12.08 -9.75 -15.86
C LYS A 119 -11.13 -8.89 -16.68
N ASN A 120 -10.56 -7.87 -16.05
CA ASN A 120 -9.58 -6.99 -16.69
C ASN A 120 -8.28 -6.97 -15.90
N PRO A 121 -7.37 -7.98 -16.11
CA PRO A 121 -6.07 -7.97 -15.45
C PRO A 121 -5.05 -7.06 -16.13
N LYS A 122 -5.35 -6.58 -17.34
CA LYS A 122 -4.41 -5.81 -18.16
C LYS A 122 -4.09 -4.44 -17.57
N LEU A 123 -5.11 -3.70 -17.15
CA LEU A 123 -4.92 -2.34 -16.63
C LEU A 123 -4.18 -2.31 -15.28
N PRO A 124 -4.52 -3.16 -14.29
CA PRO A 124 -3.71 -3.22 -13.06
C PRO A 124 -2.27 -3.64 -13.31
N THR A 125 -2.05 -4.56 -14.24
CA THR A 125 -0.70 -5.00 -14.61
C THR A 125 0.09 -3.84 -15.22
N LEU A 126 -0.52 -3.05 -16.10
CA LEU A 126 0.12 -1.89 -16.68
C LEU A 126 0.47 -0.84 -15.62
N ALA A 127 -0.47 -0.55 -14.70
CA ALA A 127 -0.22 0.36 -13.59
C ALA A 127 0.94 -0.15 -12.71
N GLY A 128 0.98 -1.45 -12.43
CA GLY A 128 2.06 -2.09 -11.67
C GLY A 128 3.42 -1.97 -12.35
N ILE A 129 3.48 -2.15 -13.66
CA ILE A 129 4.73 -1.99 -14.43
C ILE A 129 5.21 -0.55 -14.37
N ILE A 130 4.34 0.42 -14.57
CA ILE A 130 4.68 1.84 -14.50
C ILE A 130 5.20 2.20 -13.10
N SER A 131 4.54 1.73 -12.06
CA SER A 131 4.96 2.00 -10.69
C SER A 131 6.29 1.31 -10.35
N PHE A 132 6.52 0.11 -10.85
CA PHE A 132 7.78 -0.61 -10.66
C PHE A 132 8.95 0.14 -11.30
N ILE A 133 8.79 0.62 -12.52
CA ILE A 133 9.80 1.45 -13.20
C ILE A 133 10.05 2.73 -12.40
N GLY A 134 8.98 3.39 -11.94
CA GLY A 134 9.07 4.58 -11.10
C GLY A 134 9.80 4.30 -9.78
N ASN A 135 9.54 3.16 -9.16
CA ASN A 135 10.24 2.76 -7.94
C ASN A 135 11.74 2.63 -8.16
N ILE A 136 12.15 1.96 -9.24
CA ILE A 136 13.57 1.81 -9.57
C ILE A 136 14.22 3.18 -9.80
N LEU A 137 13.60 4.04 -10.60
CA LEU A 137 14.14 5.37 -10.91
C LEU A 137 14.29 6.22 -9.65
N PHE A 138 13.24 6.31 -8.83
CA PHE A 138 13.29 7.11 -7.61
C PHE A 138 14.23 6.51 -6.57
N ALA A 139 14.33 5.19 -6.48
CA ALA A 139 15.27 4.55 -5.57
C ALA A 139 16.72 4.90 -5.96
N LEU A 140 17.05 4.85 -7.23
CA LEU A 140 18.40 5.21 -7.72
C LEU A 140 18.73 6.68 -7.46
N ILE A 141 17.75 7.57 -7.60
CA ILE A 141 17.94 8.99 -7.38
C ILE A 141 18.04 9.31 -5.88
N LEU A 142 17.15 8.75 -5.07
CA LEU A 142 17.03 9.12 -3.65
C LEU A 142 18.00 8.38 -2.74
N VAL A 143 18.54 7.22 -3.15
CA VAL A 143 19.48 6.48 -2.32
C VAL A 143 20.76 7.28 -2.06
N LEU A 144 21.20 8.11 -3.00
CA LEU A 144 22.41 8.92 -2.86
C LEU A 144 22.31 9.92 -1.69
N PRO A 145 21.27 10.77 -1.60
CA PRO A 145 21.14 11.71 -0.49
C PRO A 145 20.53 11.11 0.78
N MET A 146 19.71 10.08 0.69
CA MET A 146 18.86 9.60 1.79
C MET A 146 19.18 8.19 2.25
N SER A 147 20.04 7.44 1.53
CA SER A 147 20.36 6.06 1.85
C SER A 147 19.10 5.17 1.92
N GLY A 148 18.93 4.36 2.98
CA GLY A 148 17.76 3.48 3.12
C GLY A 148 16.44 4.22 3.19
N ASN A 149 16.41 5.41 3.77
CA ASN A 149 15.21 6.26 3.79
C ASN A 149 14.74 6.63 2.39
N GLY A 150 15.69 6.86 1.46
CA GLY A 150 15.37 7.14 0.06
C GLY A 150 14.73 5.97 -0.64
N ILE A 151 15.18 4.75 -0.36
CA ILE A 151 14.59 3.53 -0.91
C ILE A 151 13.15 3.35 -0.39
N ALA A 152 12.93 3.59 0.90
CA ALA A 152 11.59 3.55 1.49
C ALA A 152 10.66 4.60 0.88
N LEU A 153 11.15 5.82 0.70
CA LEU A 153 10.39 6.90 0.07
C LEU A 153 10.07 6.58 -1.39
N ALA A 154 11.01 5.96 -2.12
CA ALA A 154 10.77 5.54 -3.50
C ALA A 154 9.60 4.56 -3.61
N LEU A 155 9.50 3.60 -2.69
CA LEU A 155 8.38 2.66 -2.64
C LEU A 155 7.07 3.39 -2.38
N THR A 156 7.05 4.35 -1.48
CA THR A 156 5.88 5.18 -1.19
C THR A 156 5.45 5.98 -2.42
N ILE A 157 6.39 6.59 -3.13
CA ILE A 157 6.11 7.33 -4.37
C ILE A 157 5.56 6.38 -5.43
N ALA A 158 6.15 5.19 -5.58
CA ALA A 158 5.68 4.18 -6.52
C ALA A 158 4.26 3.73 -6.20
N SER A 159 3.93 3.54 -4.92
CA SER A 159 2.58 3.19 -4.47
C SER A 159 1.58 4.28 -4.82
N PHE A 160 1.95 5.54 -4.64
CA PHE A 160 1.14 6.69 -5.03
C PHE A 160 0.90 6.71 -6.54
N ILE A 161 1.94 6.51 -7.34
CA ILE A 161 1.85 6.44 -8.81
C ILE A 161 0.88 5.31 -9.21
N ASN A 162 1.00 4.14 -8.61
CA ASN A 162 0.13 3.01 -8.88
C ASN A 162 -1.34 3.35 -8.59
N THR A 163 -1.60 3.97 -7.45
CA THR A 163 -2.95 4.42 -7.07
C THR A 163 -3.52 5.42 -8.09
N VAL A 164 -2.72 6.41 -8.49
CA VAL A 164 -3.15 7.42 -9.47
C VAL A 164 -3.51 6.77 -10.80
N PHE A 165 -2.65 5.86 -11.31
CA PHE A 165 -2.95 5.18 -12.57
C PHE A 165 -4.15 4.25 -12.48
N LEU A 166 -4.35 3.58 -11.35
CA LEU A 166 -5.54 2.76 -11.15
C LEU A 166 -6.81 3.60 -11.19
N PHE A 167 -6.81 4.78 -10.57
CA PHE A 167 -7.96 5.69 -10.64
C PHE A 167 -8.17 6.25 -12.06
N ILE A 168 -7.10 6.58 -12.78
CA ILE A 168 -7.19 7.04 -14.17
C ILE A 168 -7.79 5.94 -15.07
N PHE A 169 -7.32 4.70 -14.91
CA PHE A 169 -7.82 3.58 -15.69
C PHE A 169 -9.25 3.23 -15.33
N MET A 170 -9.63 3.41 -14.07
CA MET A 170 -11.00 3.22 -13.61
C MET A 170 -11.96 4.18 -14.33
N LYS A 171 -11.56 5.44 -14.50
CA LYS A 171 -12.35 6.43 -15.23
C LYS A 171 -12.53 6.10 -16.72
N LYS A 172 -11.59 5.34 -17.30
CA LYS A 172 -11.68 4.90 -18.70
C LYS A 172 -12.60 3.70 -18.90
N MET A 173 -13.00 3.04 -17.83
CA MET A 173 -13.92 1.89 -17.88
C MET A 173 -15.33 2.38 -17.52
N GLU A 174 -16.26 2.27 -18.47
CA GLU A 174 -17.66 2.66 -18.25
C GLU A 174 -18.31 1.87 -17.10
N SER A 175 -17.82 0.65 -16.84
CA SER A 175 -18.35 -0.21 -15.78
C SER A 175 -17.78 0.10 -14.39
N MET A 176 -16.84 1.04 -14.27
CA MET A 176 -16.18 1.38 -12.99
C MET A 176 -16.21 2.89 -12.75
N GLU A 177 -17.40 3.42 -12.54
CA GLU A 177 -17.60 4.84 -12.18
C GLU A 177 -17.68 4.97 -10.65
N VAL A 178 -16.61 5.45 -10.06
CA VAL A 178 -16.52 5.62 -8.59
C VAL A 178 -16.13 7.05 -8.24
#